data_7429f7dca295d23280145384eb8e54e4
#
_entry.id   7429f7dca295d23280145384eb8e54e4
#
_cell.length_a   1.000
_cell.length_b   1.000
_cell.length_c   1.000
_cell.angle_alpha   90.00
_cell.angle_beta   90.00
_cell.angle_gamma   90.00
#
_symmetry.space_group_name_H-M   'P 1'
#
loop_
_entity.id
_entity.type
_entity.pdbx_description
1 polymer ?
#
loop_
_entity_poly.entity_id
_entity_poly.type
_entity_poly.pdbx_seq_one_letter_code
_entity_poly.pdbx_strand_id
1 'polypeptide(L)'
;MSRFYCRDEELRKLNKRYENGKFECVVIYGRRRVGKTALINEFCKDKPTIFFSALNTTGKENLEALSKAIMSFERPNAESSPEFTTYDAALDELTALSKEQRIVFVIDEYPYLAKAKPAISAMLQHIIDHKWTESQMYLILCGSSMSFMESQVLGKESPLYGRRTAQFKIMPLDYKETAVFHPNLSEEDNALIYGITGGVPHYINKLDVRNNVDEALLENLFDRSSYLYEEPANLLKQELREPAIYNAIIKAIAEGASRLNDITTKVGEENSVVAKYLKTLIDLGIVKKETPITEKPGKKTIYLLADSFFRFWYRFVPVNASAIDSGRIAKTYPHAVKQYFPDYMGLIFEKMCQDYLLYYAEDLPIELSEIGQWWGTDPQKKKQIQIDIVGTPVAGNDYIIGSCKYRNEKIGLDELERIREYAAVFGKGTNYHYYIFSKGGFTDGLLQAQERGEVQLLTLADIF
;
A
#
# COMPACT_ATOMS: atom_id res chain seq x y z
N MET A 1 -3.10 -19.10 15.78
CA MET A 1 -3.87 -17.95 15.24
C MET A 1 -2.87 -16.86 14.90
N SER A 2 -2.89 -16.30 13.70
CA SER A 2 -2.06 -15.14 13.38
C SER A 2 -2.50 -13.98 14.27
N ARG A 3 -1.55 -13.35 14.94
CA ARG A 3 -1.82 -12.20 15.82
C ARG A 3 -2.25 -11.02 14.93
N PHE A 4 -3.32 -10.35 15.29
CA PHE A 4 -3.76 -9.12 14.63
C PHE A 4 -2.94 -7.95 15.20
N TYR A 5 -2.32 -7.16 14.34
CA TYR A 5 -1.50 -6.03 14.72
C TYR A 5 -1.96 -4.76 14.03
N CYS A 6 -1.84 -3.64 14.71
CA CYS A 6 -2.17 -2.32 14.21
C CYS A 6 -3.65 -2.20 13.82
N ARG A 7 -4.09 -1.13 13.18
CA ARG A 7 -5.49 -0.88 12.80
C ARG A 7 -6.45 -0.58 13.95
N ASP A 8 -5.92 -0.13 15.08
CA ASP A 8 -6.76 0.20 16.26
C ASP A 8 -7.72 1.35 15.94
N GLU A 9 -7.29 2.30 15.10
CA GLU A 9 -8.13 3.42 14.70
C GLU A 9 -9.28 3.00 13.79
N GLU A 10 -9.01 2.15 12.80
CA GLU A 10 -10.06 1.58 11.93
C GLU A 10 -11.05 0.76 12.75
N LEU A 11 -10.56 -0.11 13.64
CA LEU A 11 -11.43 -0.89 14.54
C LEU A 11 -12.27 0.02 15.44
N ARG A 12 -11.68 1.03 16.05
CA ARG A 12 -12.40 1.99 16.89
C ARG A 12 -13.50 2.71 16.10
N LYS A 13 -13.21 3.15 14.88
CA LYS A 13 -14.18 3.81 14.00
C LYS A 13 -15.31 2.86 13.58
N LEU A 14 -15.00 1.60 13.26
CA LEU A 14 -16.00 0.57 12.94
C LEU A 14 -16.89 0.25 14.14
N ASN A 15 -16.30 0.05 15.33
CA ASN A 15 -17.04 -0.23 16.57
C ASN A 15 -17.95 0.93 16.97
N LYS A 16 -17.46 2.18 16.91
CA LYS A 16 -18.29 3.36 17.19
C LYS A 16 -19.54 3.44 16.30
N ARG A 17 -19.43 3.02 15.03
CA ARG A 17 -20.57 2.96 14.11
C ARG A 17 -21.48 1.79 14.41
N TYR A 18 -20.94 0.66 14.83
CA TYR A 18 -21.74 -0.47 15.25
C TYR A 18 -22.58 -0.15 16.49
N GLU A 19 -22.02 0.54 17.47
CA GLU A 19 -22.66 0.92 18.73
C GLU A 19 -23.82 1.91 18.57
N ASN A 20 -23.88 2.68 17.46
CA ASN A 20 -24.95 3.68 17.25
C ASN A 20 -26.34 3.04 16.99
N GLY A 21 -26.43 1.72 16.77
CA GLY A 21 -27.68 0.98 16.59
C GLY A 21 -28.43 1.24 15.28
N LYS A 22 -27.94 2.12 14.41
CA LYS A 22 -28.60 2.51 13.15
C LYS A 22 -28.06 1.70 11.98
N PHE A 23 -28.77 1.78 10.86
CA PHE A 23 -28.27 1.28 9.59
C PHE A 23 -26.89 1.87 9.25
N GLU A 24 -26.00 1.02 8.85
CA GLU A 24 -24.67 1.40 8.31
C GLU A 24 -24.40 0.67 7.00
N CYS A 25 -23.82 1.39 6.05
CA CYS A 25 -23.26 0.82 4.83
C CYS A 25 -21.80 1.25 4.72
N VAL A 26 -20.91 0.37 5.08
CA VAL A 26 -19.47 0.62 5.18
C VAL A 26 -18.78 -0.01 3.98
N VAL A 27 -17.96 0.77 3.30
CA VAL A 27 -17.13 0.30 2.18
C VAL A 27 -15.68 0.16 2.65
N ILE A 28 -15.12 -1.05 2.58
CA ILE A 28 -13.72 -1.35 2.93
C ILE A 28 -12.99 -1.79 1.66
N TYR A 29 -11.98 -1.03 1.24
CA TYR A 29 -11.26 -1.35 0.02
C TYR A 29 -9.77 -1.03 0.13
N GLY A 30 -8.99 -1.58 -0.76
CA GLY A 30 -7.55 -1.45 -0.81
C GLY A 30 -6.95 -2.62 -1.58
N ARG A 31 -5.67 -2.52 -1.94
CA ARG A 31 -5.02 -3.58 -2.71
C ARG A 31 -5.09 -4.95 -2.01
N ARG A 32 -4.80 -6.02 -2.73
CA ARG A 32 -4.72 -7.36 -2.12
C ARG A 32 -3.65 -7.41 -1.04
N ARG A 33 -3.86 -8.28 -0.03
CA ARG A 33 -2.88 -8.62 1.02
C ARG A 33 -2.60 -7.57 2.07
N VAL A 34 -3.28 -6.42 2.03
CA VAL A 34 -3.14 -5.35 3.05
C VAL A 34 -3.91 -5.62 4.35
N GLY A 35 -4.60 -6.77 4.46
CA GLY A 35 -5.27 -7.17 5.70
C GLY A 35 -6.73 -6.77 5.83
N LYS A 36 -7.45 -6.45 4.72
CA LYS A 36 -8.90 -6.09 4.78
C LYS A 36 -9.76 -7.15 5.48
N THR A 37 -9.66 -8.40 5.02
CA THR A 37 -10.44 -9.51 5.59
C THR A 37 -10.05 -9.80 7.05
N ALA A 38 -8.76 -9.61 7.41
CA ALA A 38 -8.33 -9.73 8.80
C ALA A 38 -8.94 -8.65 9.69
N LEU A 39 -9.00 -7.39 9.22
CA LEU A 39 -9.67 -6.29 9.91
C LEU A 39 -11.16 -6.57 10.10
N ILE A 40 -11.85 -7.04 9.06
CA ILE A 40 -13.27 -7.38 9.12
C ILE A 40 -13.51 -8.53 10.09
N ASN A 41 -12.69 -9.58 10.04
CA ASN A 41 -12.80 -10.71 10.95
C ASN A 41 -12.59 -10.30 12.42
N GLU A 42 -11.62 -9.45 12.71
CA GLU A 42 -11.38 -8.93 14.06
C GLU A 42 -12.55 -8.07 14.52
N PHE A 43 -13.10 -7.21 13.66
CA PHE A 43 -14.30 -6.42 13.95
C PHE A 43 -15.52 -7.30 14.22
N CYS A 44 -15.69 -8.40 13.50
CA CYS A 44 -16.86 -9.28 13.58
C CYS A 44 -16.80 -10.30 14.73
N LYS A 45 -15.67 -10.46 15.42
CA LYS A 45 -15.37 -11.56 16.35
C LYS A 45 -16.44 -11.80 17.42
N ASP A 46 -17.00 -10.73 17.97
CA ASP A 46 -17.99 -10.81 19.05
C ASP A 46 -19.37 -10.26 18.61
N LYS A 47 -19.67 -10.31 17.31
CA LYS A 47 -20.91 -9.74 16.75
C LYS A 47 -21.68 -10.77 15.93
N PRO A 48 -23.02 -10.77 15.96
CA PRO A 48 -23.83 -11.55 15.04
C PRO A 48 -23.48 -11.20 13.60
N THR A 49 -22.84 -12.12 12.89
CA THR A 49 -22.27 -11.85 11.57
C THR A 49 -22.65 -12.89 10.54
N ILE A 50 -23.13 -12.45 9.40
CA ILE A 50 -23.29 -13.24 8.19
C ILE A 50 -22.16 -12.84 7.25
N PHE A 51 -21.19 -13.73 7.07
CA PHE A 51 -20.01 -13.48 6.24
C PHE A 51 -20.13 -14.24 4.92
N PHE A 52 -20.35 -13.51 3.85
CA PHE A 52 -20.39 -14.03 2.48
C PHE A 52 -19.16 -13.59 1.71
N SER A 53 -18.36 -14.56 1.25
CA SER A 53 -17.21 -14.31 0.37
C SER A 53 -17.59 -14.65 -1.06
N ALA A 54 -17.69 -13.64 -1.90
CA ALA A 54 -18.04 -13.82 -3.31
C ALA A 54 -16.90 -14.46 -4.10
N LEU A 55 -17.26 -15.36 -5.00
CA LEU A 55 -16.33 -16.11 -5.84
C LEU A 55 -16.32 -15.56 -7.27
N ASN A 56 -15.19 -15.70 -7.96
CA ASN A 56 -15.08 -15.36 -9.38
C ASN A 56 -15.72 -16.47 -10.24
N THR A 57 -17.03 -16.60 -10.12
CA THR A 57 -17.84 -17.65 -10.76
C THR A 57 -19.20 -17.10 -11.20
N THR A 58 -20.19 -17.96 -11.48
CA THR A 58 -21.52 -17.57 -11.94
C THR A 58 -22.36 -16.89 -10.86
N GLY A 59 -23.39 -16.13 -11.26
CA GLY A 59 -24.35 -15.55 -10.33
C GLY A 59 -25.12 -16.61 -9.53
N LYS A 60 -25.36 -17.79 -10.12
CA LYS A 60 -26.06 -18.91 -9.47
C LYS A 60 -25.20 -19.47 -8.32
N GLU A 61 -23.95 -19.81 -8.57
CA GLU A 61 -23.05 -20.35 -7.54
C GLU A 61 -22.78 -19.33 -6.42
N ASN A 62 -22.74 -18.04 -6.73
CA ASN A 62 -22.67 -17.01 -5.71
C ASN A 62 -23.97 -16.91 -4.88
N LEU A 63 -25.14 -17.16 -5.48
CA LEU A 63 -26.39 -17.23 -4.73
C LEU A 63 -26.45 -18.45 -3.81
N GLU A 64 -25.96 -19.59 -4.27
CA GLU A 64 -25.82 -20.81 -3.45
C GLU A 64 -24.91 -20.55 -2.23
N ALA A 65 -23.75 -19.89 -2.45
CA ALA A 65 -22.83 -19.54 -1.38
C ALA A 65 -23.43 -18.51 -0.38
N LEU A 66 -24.17 -17.52 -0.88
CA LEU A 66 -24.90 -16.56 -0.05
C LEU A 66 -25.99 -17.28 0.77
N SER A 67 -26.76 -18.17 0.13
CA SER A 67 -27.79 -18.98 0.81
C SER A 67 -27.18 -19.77 1.96
N LYS A 68 -26.06 -20.44 1.70
CA LYS A 68 -25.35 -21.20 2.73
C LYS A 68 -24.88 -20.30 3.88
N ALA A 69 -24.38 -19.11 3.61
CA ALA A 69 -23.94 -18.17 4.65
C ALA A 69 -25.11 -17.74 5.56
N ILE A 70 -26.27 -17.41 4.98
CA ILE A 70 -27.49 -17.04 5.72
C ILE A 70 -27.99 -18.23 6.55
N MET A 71 -28.17 -19.39 5.93
CA MET A 71 -28.68 -20.58 6.61
C MET A 71 -27.74 -21.07 7.71
N SER A 72 -26.43 -20.96 7.54
CA SER A 72 -25.46 -21.31 8.59
C SER A 72 -25.55 -20.39 9.81
N PHE A 73 -25.97 -19.15 9.63
CA PHE A 73 -26.23 -18.22 10.71
C PHE A 73 -27.52 -18.58 11.48
N GLU A 74 -28.59 -18.90 10.77
CA GLU A 74 -29.89 -19.26 11.39
C GLU A 74 -29.86 -20.64 12.03
N ARG A 75 -29.20 -21.60 11.38
CA ARG A 75 -29.20 -23.03 11.75
C ARG A 75 -27.81 -23.62 11.72
N PRO A 76 -26.92 -23.30 12.69
CA PRO A 76 -25.52 -23.69 12.68
C PRO A 76 -25.26 -25.21 12.58
N ASN A 77 -26.24 -26.04 12.96
CA ASN A 77 -26.11 -27.50 13.05
C ASN A 77 -26.98 -28.27 12.02
N ALA A 78 -27.53 -27.60 10.99
CA ALA A 78 -28.33 -28.26 9.97
C ALA A 78 -27.44 -29.04 8.98
N GLU A 79 -27.76 -30.34 8.80
CA GLU A 79 -27.04 -31.21 7.83
C GLU A 79 -27.30 -30.82 6.37
N SER A 80 -28.44 -30.19 6.08
CA SER A 80 -28.77 -29.63 4.76
C SER A 80 -29.48 -28.28 4.94
N SER A 81 -29.12 -27.33 4.09
CA SER A 81 -29.72 -26.00 4.12
C SER A 81 -30.49 -25.75 2.83
N PRO A 82 -31.74 -25.23 2.91
CA PRO A 82 -32.47 -24.82 1.73
C PRO A 82 -31.72 -23.67 1.03
N GLU A 83 -31.78 -23.63 -0.29
CA GLU A 83 -31.17 -22.57 -1.10
C GLU A 83 -32.24 -21.56 -1.50
N PHE A 84 -31.89 -20.27 -1.48
CA PHE A 84 -32.74 -19.25 -2.06
C PHE A 84 -32.72 -19.35 -3.59
N THR A 85 -33.89 -19.21 -4.21
CA THR A 85 -34.03 -19.27 -5.66
C THR A 85 -33.67 -17.95 -6.35
N THR A 86 -33.68 -16.83 -5.59
CA THR A 86 -33.38 -15.49 -6.10
C THR A 86 -32.59 -14.69 -5.06
N TYR A 87 -31.83 -13.70 -5.54
CA TYR A 87 -31.15 -12.72 -4.66
C TYR A 87 -32.15 -11.89 -3.86
N ASP A 88 -33.32 -11.56 -4.44
CA ASP A 88 -34.37 -10.79 -3.73
C ASP A 88 -34.85 -11.58 -2.49
N ALA A 89 -35.10 -12.88 -2.63
CA ALA A 89 -35.51 -13.70 -1.50
C ALA A 89 -34.42 -13.79 -0.41
N ALA A 90 -33.14 -13.90 -0.79
CA ALA A 90 -32.03 -13.89 0.14
C ALA A 90 -31.89 -12.54 0.88
N LEU A 91 -32.07 -11.42 0.16
CA LEU A 91 -32.04 -10.07 0.73
C LEU A 91 -33.25 -9.78 1.63
N ASP A 92 -34.42 -10.34 1.31
CA ASP A 92 -35.63 -10.25 2.15
C ASP A 92 -35.45 -11.00 3.48
N GLU A 93 -34.80 -12.19 3.44
CA GLU A 93 -34.45 -12.93 4.67
C GLU A 93 -33.49 -12.16 5.55
N LEU A 94 -32.41 -11.57 4.96
CA LEU A 94 -31.50 -10.69 5.68
C LEU A 94 -32.23 -9.50 6.31
N THR A 95 -33.27 -9.00 5.65
CA THR A 95 -34.11 -7.92 6.18
C THR A 95 -34.92 -8.39 7.39
N ALA A 96 -35.50 -9.60 7.34
CA ALA A 96 -36.22 -10.18 8.45
C ALA A 96 -35.32 -10.36 9.67
N LEU A 97 -34.16 -10.98 9.47
CA LEU A 97 -33.17 -11.19 10.52
C LEU A 97 -32.68 -9.88 11.16
N SER A 98 -32.48 -8.82 10.34
CA SER A 98 -32.01 -7.52 10.84
C SER A 98 -33.06 -6.74 11.65
N LYS A 99 -34.33 -7.16 11.63
CA LYS A 99 -35.38 -6.60 12.50
C LYS A 99 -35.36 -7.21 13.88
N GLU A 100 -34.95 -8.46 13.99
CA GLU A 100 -34.91 -9.20 15.26
C GLU A 100 -33.68 -8.83 16.10
N GLN A 101 -32.50 -8.67 15.43
CA GLN A 101 -31.25 -8.31 16.08
C GLN A 101 -30.35 -7.53 15.16
N ARG A 102 -29.37 -6.82 15.73
CA ARG A 102 -28.32 -6.15 14.95
C ARG A 102 -27.41 -7.18 14.31
N ILE A 103 -27.32 -7.17 12.98
CA ILE A 103 -26.51 -8.10 12.20
C ILE A 103 -25.46 -7.34 11.41
N VAL A 104 -24.24 -7.87 11.41
CA VAL A 104 -23.19 -7.48 10.45
C VAL A 104 -23.30 -8.39 9.24
N PHE A 105 -23.67 -7.83 8.10
CA PHE A 105 -23.67 -8.54 6.83
C PHE A 105 -22.45 -8.12 6.01
N VAL A 106 -21.52 -9.05 5.79
CA VAL A 106 -20.29 -8.83 5.03
C VAL A 106 -20.41 -9.44 3.65
N ILE A 107 -20.14 -8.64 2.62
CA ILE A 107 -19.90 -9.13 1.26
C ILE A 107 -18.41 -8.89 0.96
N ASP A 108 -17.59 -9.91 1.19
CA ASP A 108 -16.18 -9.88 0.83
C ASP A 108 -16.01 -10.19 -0.65
N GLU A 109 -15.03 -9.56 -1.30
CA GLU A 109 -14.81 -9.57 -2.75
C GLU A 109 -16.06 -9.19 -3.57
N TYR A 110 -16.75 -8.12 -3.13
CA TYR A 110 -17.93 -7.56 -3.80
C TYR A 110 -17.75 -7.37 -5.33
N PRO A 111 -16.58 -6.98 -5.86
CA PRO A 111 -16.36 -6.90 -7.30
C PRO A 111 -16.67 -8.19 -8.06
N TYR A 112 -16.45 -9.36 -7.50
CA TYR A 112 -16.78 -10.64 -8.13
C TYR A 112 -18.30 -10.85 -8.19
N LEU A 113 -19.00 -10.54 -7.10
CA LEU A 113 -20.46 -10.60 -7.07
C LEU A 113 -21.09 -9.65 -8.11
N ALA A 114 -20.64 -8.41 -8.15
CA ALA A 114 -21.17 -7.42 -9.07
C ALA A 114 -20.90 -7.76 -10.55
N LYS A 115 -19.76 -8.42 -10.84
CA LYS A 115 -19.47 -8.95 -12.17
C LYS A 115 -20.36 -10.12 -12.54
N ALA A 116 -20.62 -11.04 -11.60
CA ALA A 116 -21.44 -12.23 -11.81
C ALA A 116 -22.94 -11.91 -11.89
N LYS A 117 -23.39 -10.87 -11.16
CA LYS A 117 -24.77 -10.37 -11.11
C LYS A 117 -24.77 -8.84 -11.26
N PRO A 118 -24.72 -8.28 -12.47
CA PRO A 118 -24.63 -6.83 -12.69
C PRO A 118 -25.74 -6.01 -12.02
N ALA A 119 -26.93 -6.60 -11.82
CA ALA A 119 -28.06 -5.93 -11.17
C ALA A 119 -27.91 -5.82 -9.63
N ILE A 120 -26.89 -6.47 -9.02
CA ILE A 120 -26.81 -6.55 -7.54
C ILE A 120 -26.66 -5.19 -6.88
N SER A 121 -25.93 -4.24 -7.50
CA SER A 121 -25.79 -2.89 -6.97
C SER A 121 -27.14 -2.14 -6.93
N ALA A 122 -27.97 -2.30 -7.97
CA ALA A 122 -29.32 -1.72 -8.00
C ALA A 122 -30.27 -2.41 -7.02
N MET A 123 -30.16 -3.73 -6.82
CA MET A 123 -30.94 -4.49 -5.83
C MET A 123 -30.57 -4.03 -4.42
N LEU A 124 -29.29 -3.88 -4.10
CA LEU A 124 -28.82 -3.34 -2.83
C LEU A 124 -29.29 -1.89 -2.64
N GLN A 125 -29.23 -1.05 -3.67
CA GLN A 125 -29.79 0.30 -3.62
C GLN A 125 -31.27 0.27 -3.21
N HIS A 126 -32.07 -0.54 -3.91
CA HIS A 126 -33.50 -0.61 -3.67
C HIS A 126 -33.82 -1.05 -2.24
N ILE A 127 -33.16 -2.10 -1.74
CA ILE A 127 -33.44 -2.60 -0.40
C ILE A 127 -32.93 -1.65 0.71
N ILE A 128 -31.80 -0.97 0.48
CA ILE A 128 -31.33 0.08 1.39
C ILE A 128 -32.37 1.19 1.49
N ASP A 129 -32.82 1.73 0.37
CA ASP A 129 -33.72 2.90 0.34
C ASP A 129 -35.10 2.60 0.93
N HIS A 130 -35.58 1.36 0.82
CA HIS A 130 -36.96 1.03 1.18
C HIS A 130 -37.10 0.19 2.45
N LYS A 131 -36.03 -0.50 2.90
CA LYS A 131 -36.13 -1.43 4.04
C LYS A 131 -35.04 -1.26 5.09
N TRP A 132 -33.77 -1.05 4.65
CA TRP A 132 -32.64 -1.12 5.58
C TRP A 132 -32.33 0.21 6.28
N THR A 133 -32.67 1.37 5.70
CA THR A 133 -32.45 2.66 6.36
C THR A 133 -33.12 2.77 7.72
N GLU A 134 -34.22 2.05 7.95
CA GLU A 134 -34.91 1.99 9.24
C GLU A 134 -34.59 0.72 10.05
N SER A 135 -33.63 -0.09 9.60
CA SER A 135 -33.23 -1.33 10.24
C SER A 135 -31.97 -1.17 11.07
N GLN A 136 -31.57 -2.23 11.76
CA GLN A 136 -30.30 -2.34 12.47
C GLN A 136 -29.21 -3.03 11.64
N MET A 137 -29.37 -3.15 10.32
CA MET A 137 -28.40 -3.77 9.42
C MET A 137 -27.09 -2.99 9.41
N TYR A 138 -25.98 -3.71 9.56
CA TYR A 138 -24.62 -3.20 9.36
C TYR A 138 -24.00 -3.88 8.15
N LEU A 139 -24.11 -3.25 6.97
CA LEU A 139 -23.59 -3.79 5.72
C LEU A 139 -22.11 -3.41 5.54
N ILE A 140 -21.27 -4.39 5.24
CA ILE A 140 -19.87 -4.18 4.81
C ILE A 140 -19.71 -4.67 3.39
N LEU A 141 -19.31 -3.76 2.48
CA LEU A 141 -18.89 -4.09 1.13
C LEU A 141 -17.36 -4.04 1.06
N CYS A 142 -16.72 -5.19 0.88
CA CYS A 142 -15.26 -5.28 0.81
C CYS A 142 -14.81 -5.66 -0.60
N GLY A 143 -13.71 -5.06 -1.06
CA GLY A 143 -13.13 -5.41 -2.36
C GLY A 143 -11.66 -5.05 -2.50
N SER A 144 -10.94 -5.90 -3.26
CA SER A 144 -9.52 -5.72 -3.56
C SER A 144 -9.26 -4.95 -4.86
N SER A 145 -10.22 -4.89 -5.77
CA SER A 145 -10.12 -4.12 -7.01
C SER A 145 -10.38 -2.64 -6.73
N MET A 146 -9.31 -1.85 -6.57
CA MET A 146 -9.42 -0.44 -6.21
C MET A 146 -10.20 0.38 -7.25
N SER A 147 -9.88 0.21 -8.53
CA SER A 147 -10.56 0.93 -9.63
C SER A 147 -12.05 0.60 -9.69
N PHE A 148 -12.42 -0.66 -9.47
CA PHE A 148 -13.84 -1.06 -9.39
C PHE A 148 -14.53 -0.40 -8.19
N MET A 149 -13.93 -0.48 -7.01
CA MET A 149 -14.53 0.10 -5.80
C MET A 149 -14.67 1.62 -5.91
N GLU A 150 -13.66 2.31 -6.42
CA GLU A 150 -13.69 3.76 -6.59
C GLU A 150 -14.67 4.22 -7.68
N SER A 151 -14.82 3.47 -8.80
CA SER A 151 -15.72 3.85 -9.90
C SER A 151 -17.14 3.30 -9.74
N GLN A 152 -17.28 2.00 -9.42
CA GLN A 152 -18.56 1.29 -9.46
C GLN A 152 -19.28 1.24 -8.10
N VAL A 153 -18.59 1.54 -6.99
CA VAL A 153 -19.21 1.59 -5.66
C VAL A 153 -19.26 3.01 -5.14
N LEU A 154 -18.14 3.73 -5.18
CA LEU A 154 -18.00 5.08 -4.65
C LEU A 154 -18.28 6.18 -5.70
N GLY A 155 -18.26 5.85 -6.98
CA GLY A 155 -18.44 6.79 -8.09
C GLY A 155 -19.85 7.38 -8.16
N LYS A 156 -19.99 8.58 -8.71
CA LYS A 156 -21.27 9.32 -8.80
C LYS A 156 -22.36 8.59 -9.61
N GLU A 157 -21.96 7.76 -10.57
CA GLU A 157 -22.88 6.97 -11.40
C GLU A 157 -23.28 5.63 -10.78
N SER A 158 -22.69 5.29 -9.62
CA SER A 158 -23.01 4.05 -8.92
C SER A 158 -24.43 4.10 -8.32
N PRO A 159 -25.22 3.00 -8.42
CA PRO A 159 -26.45 2.88 -7.65
C PRO A 159 -26.27 3.04 -6.14
N LEU A 160 -25.06 2.74 -5.62
CA LEU A 160 -24.71 2.85 -4.20
C LEU A 160 -24.19 4.23 -3.80
N TYR A 161 -24.05 5.16 -4.76
CA TYR A 161 -23.64 6.53 -4.45
C TYR A 161 -24.61 7.20 -3.48
N GLY A 162 -24.07 7.82 -2.41
CA GLY A 162 -24.88 8.49 -1.39
C GLY A 162 -25.49 7.56 -0.33
N ARG A 163 -25.39 6.22 -0.48
CA ARG A 163 -25.91 5.24 0.50
C ARG A 163 -24.88 4.74 1.47
N ARG A 164 -23.59 4.92 1.16
CA ARG A 164 -22.53 4.63 2.10
C ARG A 164 -22.53 5.60 3.28
N THR A 165 -22.34 5.08 4.46
CA THR A 165 -22.20 5.87 5.69
C THR A 165 -20.74 6.06 6.08
N ALA A 166 -19.86 5.15 5.66
CA ALA A 166 -18.41 5.26 5.80
C ALA A 166 -17.65 4.56 4.68
N GLN A 167 -16.40 4.99 4.50
CA GLN A 167 -15.46 4.29 3.63
C GLN A 167 -14.07 4.24 4.27
N PHE A 168 -13.41 3.08 4.14
CA PHE A 168 -12.06 2.84 4.62
C PHE A 168 -11.19 2.36 3.46
N LYS A 169 -10.21 3.16 3.08
CA LYS A 169 -9.16 2.76 2.16
C LYS A 169 -8.02 2.19 2.97
N ILE A 170 -7.88 0.86 2.97
CA ILE A 170 -6.86 0.19 3.75
C ILE A 170 -5.53 0.23 2.97
N MET A 171 -4.58 0.96 3.53
CA MET A 171 -3.23 1.10 3.01
C MET A 171 -2.31 0.03 3.62
N PRO A 172 -1.15 -0.28 3.01
CA PRO A 172 -0.09 -1.00 3.71
C PRO A 172 0.25 -0.31 5.04
N LEU A 173 0.80 -1.05 5.96
CA LEU A 173 1.35 -0.53 7.21
C LEU A 173 2.54 0.38 6.92
N ASP A 174 2.76 1.37 7.74
CA ASP A 174 3.99 2.17 7.65
C ASP A 174 5.19 1.43 8.28
N TYR A 175 6.35 2.08 8.33
CA TYR A 175 7.57 1.46 8.82
C TYR A 175 7.54 1.21 10.34
N LYS A 176 6.90 2.09 11.13
CA LYS A 176 6.73 1.89 12.59
C LYS A 176 5.75 0.77 12.89
N GLU A 177 4.62 0.75 12.20
CA GLU A 177 3.63 -0.33 12.29
C GLU A 177 4.24 -1.68 11.85
N THR A 178 5.09 -1.68 10.83
CA THR A 178 5.81 -2.89 10.39
C THR A 178 6.75 -3.41 11.47
N ALA A 179 7.45 -2.54 12.19
CA ALA A 179 8.36 -2.93 13.27
C ALA A 179 7.67 -3.62 14.46
N VAL A 180 6.36 -3.37 14.64
CA VAL A 180 5.55 -4.05 15.69
C VAL A 180 5.53 -5.58 15.51
N PHE A 181 5.72 -6.07 14.29
CA PHE A 181 5.77 -7.52 14.01
C PHE A 181 7.08 -8.17 14.50
N HIS A 182 8.15 -7.37 14.62
CA HIS A 182 9.49 -7.84 14.98
C HIS A 182 10.14 -6.92 16.04
N PRO A 183 9.57 -6.82 17.25
CA PRO A 183 9.96 -5.82 18.25
C PRO A 183 11.39 -6.02 18.82
N ASN A 184 12.00 -7.17 18.55
CA ASN A 184 13.36 -7.50 19.05
C ASN A 184 14.45 -7.29 17.99
N LEU A 185 14.10 -6.88 16.77
CA LEU A 185 15.07 -6.59 15.73
C LEU A 185 15.57 -5.14 15.83
N SER A 186 16.75 -4.90 15.27
CA SER A 186 17.31 -3.57 15.15
C SER A 186 16.45 -2.67 14.24
N GLU A 187 16.58 -1.35 14.38
CA GLU A 187 15.94 -0.38 13.49
C GLU A 187 16.36 -0.61 12.03
N GLU A 188 17.62 -0.98 11.81
CA GLU A 188 18.14 -1.31 10.48
C GLU A 188 17.45 -2.52 9.86
N ASP A 189 17.29 -3.60 10.62
CA ASP A 189 16.60 -4.81 10.18
C ASP A 189 15.11 -4.55 9.94
N ASN A 190 14.46 -3.80 10.83
CA ASN A 190 13.07 -3.41 10.67
C ASN A 190 12.87 -2.50 9.44
N ALA A 191 13.77 -1.55 9.20
CA ALA A 191 13.77 -0.73 7.98
C ALA A 191 13.94 -1.60 6.73
N LEU A 192 14.82 -2.61 6.76
CA LEU A 192 15.02 -3.53 5.64
C LEU A 192 13.78 -4.38 5.39
N ILE A 193 13.16 -4.94 6.43
CA ILE A 193 11.89 -5.69 6.31
C ILE A 193 10.80 -4.81 5.69
N TYR A 194 10.64 -3.58 6.17
CA TYR A 194 9.72 -2.61 5.57
C TYR A 194 10.08 -2.36 4.10
N GLY A 195 11.35 -2.13 3.82
CA GLY A 195 11.86 -1.91 2.47
C GLY A 195 11.57 -3.05 1.50
N ILE A 196 11.55 -4.29 1.98
CA ILE A 196 11.27 -5.49 1.18
C ILE A 196 9.76 -5.73 1.07
N THR A 197 9.03 -5.67 2.18
CA THR A 197 7.61 -6.03 2.25
C THR A 197 6.66 -4.89 1.89
N GLY A 198 7.14 -3.65 1.94
CA GLY A 198 6.34 -2.45 1.74
C GLY A 198 5.23 -2.29 2.75
N GLY A 199 5.39 -2.81 3.97
CA GLY A 199 4.38 -2.79 5.02
C GLY A 199 3.14 -3.65 4.72
N VAL A 200 3.22 -4.58 3.77
CA VAL A 200 2.10 -5.48 3.46
C VAL A 200 2.06 -6.63 4.46
N PRO A 201 1.03 -6.72 5.33
CA PRO A 201 0.98 -7.70 6.42
C PRO A 201 1.16 -9.15 5.96
N HIS A 202 0.64 -9.48 4.80
CA HIS A 202 0.80 -10.82 4.23
C HIS A 202 2.27 -11.15 3.93
N TYR A 203 3.03 -10.22 3.38
CA TYR A 203 4.45 -10.41 3.09
C TYR A 203 5.29 -10.43 4.35
N ILE A 204 4.98 -9.57 5.33
CA ILE A 204 5.64 -9.55 6.64
C ILE A 204 5.49 -10.92 7.32
N ASN A 205 4.26 -11.44 7.39
CA ASN A 205 3.98 -12.75 8.01
C ASN A 205 4.61 -13.93 7.25
N LYS A 206 4.83 -13.80 5.94
CA LYS A 206 5.43 -14.85 5.12
C LYS A 206 6.96 -14.81 5.11
N LEU A 207 7.56 -13.69 5.48
CA LEU A 207 9.02 -13.57 5.55
C LEU A 207 9.63 -14.37 6.70
N ASP A 208 8.86 -14.67 7.75
CA ASP A 208 9.19 -15.58 8.87
C ASP A 208 10.61 -15.39 9.44
N VAL A 209 10.89 -14.18 9.94
CA VAL A 209 12.21 -13.86 10.51
C VAL A 209 12.36 -14.49 11.89
N ARG A 210 13.14 -15.58 12.00
CA ARG A 210 13.38 -16.32 13.27
C ARG A 210 14.71 -15.98 13.92
N ASN A 211 15.80 -16.05 13.14
CA ASN A 211 17.15 -15.83 13.62
C ASN A 211 17.67 -14.45 13.20
N ASN A 212 17.76 -14.24 11.89
CA ASN A 212 18.20 -12.98 11.30
C ASN A 212 17.53 -12.77 9.93
N VAL A 213 17.58 -11.53 9.44
CA VAL A 213 16.92 -11.16 8.17
C VAL A 213 17.58 -11.84 6.97
N ASP A 214 18.90 -12.02 6.95
CA ASP A 214 19.58 -12.65 5.81
C ASP A 214 19.14 -14.10 5.60
N GLU A 215 19.04 -14.89 6.69
CA GLU A 215 18.53 -16.27 6.64
C GLU A 215 17.08 -16.29 6.16
N ALA A 216 16.24 -15.42 6.70
CA ALA A 216 14.85 -15.33 6.29
C ALA A 216 14.71 -14.98 4.79
N LEU A 217 15.56 -14.11 4.26
CA LEU A 217 15.57 -13.79 2.84
C LEU A 217 16.00 -14.99 1.99
N LEU A 218 17.05 -15.69 2.39
CA LEU A 218 17.52 -16.89 1.70
C LEU A 218 16.45 -17.97 1.65
N GLU A 219 15.76 -18.24 2.76
CA GLU A 219 14.74 -19.28 2.86
C GLU A 219 13.42 -18.89 2.17
N ASN A 220 13.04 -17.62 2.18
CA ASN A 220 11.69 -17.20 1.74
C ASN A 220 11.66 -16.52 0.37
N LEU A 221 12.76 -15.92 -0.09
CA LEU A 221 12.81 -15.19 -1.36
C LEU A 221 13.75 -15.83 -2.39
N PHE A 222 14.76 -16.55 -1.93
CA PHE A 222 15.76 -17.18 -2.79
C PHE A 222 15.69 -18.71 -2.80
N ASP A 223 14.57 -19.27 -2.33
CA ASP A 223 14.24 -20.69 -2.43
C ASP A 223 13.00 -20.89 -3.31
N ARG A 224 13.11 -21.71 -4.37
CA ARG A 224 12.02 -22.01 -5.29
C ARG A 224 10.80 -22.66 -4.65
N SER A 225 10.98 -23.38 -3.55
CA SER A 225 9.89 -24.02 -2.82
C SER A 225 9.08 -23.02 -2.00
N SER A 226 9.61 -21.80 -1.80
CA SER A 226 8.97 -20.81 -0.95
C SER A 226 7.84 -20.08 -1.66
N TYR A 227 6.81 -19.73 -0.88
CA TYR A 227 5.67 -18.97 -1.36
C TYR A 227 6.07 -17.62 -1.99
N LEU A 228 7.00 -16.88 -1.34
CA LEU A 228 7.38 -15.54 -1.79
C LEU A 228 8.22 -15.56 -3.06
N TYR A 229 8.89 -16.67 -3.37
CA TYR A 229 9.63 -16.80 -4.64
C TYR A 229 8.73 -16.70 -5.85
N GLU A 230 7.56 -17.34 -5.83
CA GLU A 230 6.62 -17.35 -6.96
C GLU A 230 5.56 -16.25 -6.90
N GLU A 231 5.51 -15.52 -5.81
CA GLU A 231 4.44 -14.57 -5.51
C GLU A 231 4.16 -13.52 -6.59
N PRO A 232 5.17 -12.82 -7.19
CA PRO A 232 4.89 -11.84 -8.24
C PRO A 232 4.21 -12.47 -9.46
N ALA A 233 4.68 -13.66 -9.87
CA ALA A 233 4.09 -14.38 -11.01
C ALA A 233 2.66 -14.83 -10.70
N ASN A 234 2.40 -15.33 -9.49
CA ASN A 234 1.09 -15.78 -9.06
C ASN A 234 0.09 -14.61 -8.96
N LEU A 235 0.52 -13.46 -8.40
CA LEU A 235 -0.32 -12.27 -8.31
C LEU A 235 -0.69 -11.76 -9.72
N LEU A 236 0.26 -11.66 -10.63
CA LEU A 236 0.00 -11.21 -12.00
C LEU A 236 -0.96 -12.17 -12.73
N LYS A 237 -0.82 -13.49 -12.58
CA LYS A 237 -1.73 -14.49 -13.18
C LYS A 237 -3.15 -14.40 -12.62
N GLN A 238 -3.30 -14.08 -11.33
CA GLN A 238 -4.61 -13.94 -10.68
C GLN A 238 -5.36 -12.68 -11.13
N GLU A 239 -4.64 -11.59 -11.37
CA GLU A 239 -5.23 -10.29 -11.66
C GLU A 239 -5.33 -10.00 -13.17
N LEU A 240 -4.50 -10.62 -14.00
CA LEU A 240 -4.28 -10.20 -15.39
C LEU A 240 -4.45 -11.34 -16.38
N ARG A 241 -5.03 -11.02 -17.54
CA ARG A 241 -5.24 -12.02 -18.61
C ARG A 241 -3.97 -12.29 -19.42
N GLU A 242 -3.11 -11.27 -19.60
CA GLU A 242 -1.88 -11.32 -20.42
C GLU A 242 -0.65 -10.95 -19.58
N PRO A 243 -0.23 -11.81 -18.63
CA PRO A 243 0.80 -11.45 -17.64
C PRO A 243 2.18 -11.17 -18.26
N ALA A 244 2.47 -11.64 -19.48
CA ALA A 244 3.79 -11.50 -20.12
C ALA A 244 4.18 -10.02 -20.36
N ILE A 245 3.27 -9.22 -20.94
CA ILE A 245 3.54 -7.79 -21.22
C ILE A 245 3.67 -7.00 -19.92
N TYR A 246 2.81 -7.28 -18.94
CA TYR A 246 2.91 -6.65 -17.62
C TYR A 246 4.24 -6.95 -16.95
N ASN A 247 4.70 -8.21 -17.02
CA ASN A 247 5.99 -8.64 -16.51
C ASN A 247 7.15 -7.89 -17.19
N ALA A 248 7.10 -7.72 -18.52
CA ALA A 248 8.11 -6.96 -19.26
C ALA A 248 8.15 -5.48 -18.85
N ILE A 249 6.99 -4.84 -18.64
CA ILE A 249 6.89 -3.45 -18.18
C ILE A 249 7.47 -3.32 -16.76
N ILE A 250 7.09 -4.19 -15.83
CA ILE A 250 7.58 -4.18 -14.45
C ILE A 250 9.11 -4.35 -14.44
N LYS A 251 9.63 -5.31 -15.22
CA LYS A 251 11.06 -5.53 -15.37
C LYS A 251 11.77 -4.30 -15.91
N ALA A 252 11.24 -3.68 -16.97
CA ALA A 252 11.84 -2.46 -17.55
C ALA A 252 11.95 -1.32 -16.52
N ILE A 253 10.91 -1.14 -15.68
CA ILE A 253 10.93 -0.13 -14.61
C ILE A 253 11.91 -0.52 -13.50
N ALA A 254 11.95 -1.78 -13.09
CA ALA A 254 12.92 -2.29 -12.10
C ALA A 254 14.38 -2.09 -12.56
N GLU A 255 14.63 -2.15 -13.86
CA GLU A 255 15.92 -1.88 -14.50
C GLU A 255 16.18 -0.39 -14.79
N GLY A 256 15.38 0.52 -14.22
CA GLY A 256 15.61 1.97 -14.25
C GLY A 256 14.90 2.74 -15.35
N ALA A 257 14.09 2.11 -16.23
CA ALA A 257 13.27 2.87 -17.18
C ALA A 257 12.14 3.58 -16.41
N SER A 258 12.14 4.90 -16.42
CA SER A 258 11.17 5.69 -15.64
C SER A 258 10.24 6.55 -16.49
N ARG A 259 10.56 6.80 -17.75
CA ARG A 259 9.70 7.56 -18.68
C ARG A 259 8.99 6.62 -19.62
N LEU A 260 7.79 7.01 -20.08
CA LEU A 260 6.99 6.18 -20.99
C LEU A 260 7.81 5.71 -22.20
N ASN A 261 8.55 6.61 -22.85
CA ASN A 261 9.36 6.28 -24.02
C ASN A 261 10.49 5.28 -23.70
N ASP A 262 11.12 5.38 -22.53
CA ASP A 262 12.17 4.45 -22.13
C ASP A 262 11.60 3.06 -21.87
N ILE A 263 10.42 3.00 -21.24
CA ILE A 263 9.69 1.75 -20.97
C ILE A 263 9.27 1.10 -22.30
N THR A 264 8.66 1.86 -23.22
CA THR A 264 8.21 1.33 -24.51
C THR A 264 9.37 0.81 -25.36
N THR A 265 10.49 1.52 -25.37
CA THR A 265 11.71 1.07 -26.07
C THR A 265 12.23 -0.25 -25.52
N LYS A 266 12.25 -0.43 -24.18
CA LYS A 266 12.69 -1.68 -23.56
C LYS A 266 11.69 -2.84 -23.76
N VAL A 267 10.39 -2.55 -23.77
CA VAL A 267 9.34 -3.57 -23.94
C VAL A 267 9.16 -3.96 -25.39
N GLY A 268 9.43 -3.05 -26.34
CA GLY A 268 9.27 -3.28 -27.77
C GLY A 268 7.83 -3.13 -28.26
N GLU A 269 7.00 -2.37 -27.54
CA GLU A 269 5.59 -2.13 -27.85
C GLU A 269 5.32 -0.64 -28.10
N GLU A 270 4.16 -0.30 -28.67
CA GLU A 270 3.76 1.09 -28.91
C GLU A 270 3.41 1.83 -27.60
N ASN A 271 3.63 3.15 -27.58
CA ASN A 271 3.31 4.01 -26.42
C ASN A 271 1.84 3.88 -25.94
N SER A 272 0.91 3.78 -26.87
CA SER A 272 -0.53 3.64 -26.60
C SER A 272 -0.87 2.34 -25.86
N VAL A 273 -0.21 1.25 -26.26
CA VAL A 273 -0.33 -0.09 -25.67
C VAL A 273 0.26 -0.08 -24.26
N VAL A 274 1.53 0.34 -24.12
CA VAL A 274 2.23 0.40 -22.82
C VAL A 274 1.49 1.31 -21.84
N ALA A 275 0.96 2.46 -22.29
CA ALA A 275 0.20 3.36 -21.43
C ALA A 275 -1.07 2.71 -20.84
N LYS A 276 -1.77 1.86 -21.61
CA LYS A 276 -2.93 1.09 -21.14
C LYS A 276 -2.53 0.09 -20.06
N TYR A 277 -1.45 -0.65 -20.28
CA TYR A 277 -0.93 -1.63 -19.32
C TYR A 277 -0.41 -0.96 -18.04
N LEU A 278 0.28 0.19 -18.18
CA LEU A 278 0.72 0.99 -17.03
C LEU A 278 -0.45 1.48 -16.19
N LYS A 279 -1.58 1.89 -16.82
CA LYS A 279 -2.78 2.27 -16.07
C LYS A 279 -3.29 1.12 -15.21
N THR A 280 -3.35 -0.09 -15.76
CA THR A 280 -3.76 -1.27 -14.99
C THR A 280 -2.79 -1.57 -13.83
N LEU A 281 -1.47 -1.47 -14.05
CA LEU A 281 -0.49 -1.66 -12.98
C LEU A 281 -0.58 -0.59 -11.88
N ILE A 282 -0.98 0.63 -12.24
CA ILE A 282 -1.25 1.70 -11.28
C ILE A 282 -2.52 1.39 -10.47
N ASP A 283 -3.57 0.94 -11.14
CA ASP A 283 -4.83 0.54 -10.50
C ASP A 283 -4.63 -0.64 -9.52
N LEU A 284 -3.67 -1.53 -9.81
CA LEU A 284 -3.26 -2.61 -8.92
C LEU A 284 -2.30 -2.17 -7.80
N GLY A 285 -1.80 -0.94 -7.83
CA GLY A 285 -0.84 -0.43 -6.87
C GLY A 285 0.57 -1.01 -7.00
N ILE A 286 0.92 -1.62 -8.15
CA ILE A 286 2.26 -2.14 -8.44
C ILE A 286 3.17 -1.02 -8.94
N VAL A 287 2.64 -0.12 -9.76
CA VAL A 287 3.33 1.05 -10.31
C VAL A 287 2.68 2.33 -9.80
N LYS A 288 3.46 3.38 -9.63
CA LYS A 288 2.96 4.74 -9.39
C LYS A 288 3.50 5.72 -10.42
N LYS A 289 2.74 6.79 -10.66
CA LYS A 289 3.23 8.01 -11.31
C LYS A 289 3.73 8.95 -10.24
N GLU A 290 4.89 9.53 -10.47
CA GLU A 290 5.46 10.54 -9.60
C GLU A 290 5.83 11.77 -10.40
N THR A 291 5.51 12.94 -9.86
CA THR A 291 5.80 14.24 -10.45
C THR A 291 6.51 15.06 -9.38
N PRO A 292 7.51 15.90 -9.73
CA PRO A 292 8.14 16.76 -8.73
C PRO A 292 7.09 17.53 -7.96
N ILE A 293 7.22 17.54 -6.63
CA ILE A 293 6.32 18.32 -5.77
C ILE A 293 6.27 19.78 -6.25
N THR A 294 5.12 20.44 -6.12
CA THR A 294 4.85 21.78 -6.62
C THR A 294 4.76 21.91 -8.15
N GLU A 295 4.86 20.82 -8.90
CA GLU A 295 4.74 20.82 -10.36
C GLU A 295 3.47 20.09 -10.83
N LYS A 296 2.93 20.49 -11.97
CA LYS A 296 1.81 19.78 -12.59
C LYS A 296 2.29 18.55 -13.34
N PRO A 297 1.48 17.47 -13.41
CA PRO A 297 1.81 16.31 -14.24
C PRO A 297 2.12 16.71 -15.69
N GLY A 298 3.22 16.17 -16.24
CA GLY A 298 3.66 16.52 -17.58
C GLY A 298 4.97 15.81 -17.96
N LYS A 299 5.86 16.50 -18.68
CA LYS A 299 7.12 15.94 -19.18
C LYS A 299 8.07 15.44 -18.08
N LYS A 300 7.93 15.95 -16.85
CA LYS A 300 8.74 15.54 -15.70
C LYS A 300 8.16 14.34 -14.94
N THR A 301 6.96 13.86 -15.32
CA THR A 301 6.34 12.70 -14.68
C THR A 301 7.12 11.42 -14.99
N ILE A 302 7.38 10.63 -13.94
CA ILE A 302 8.06 9.34 -14.03
C ILE A 302 7.18 8.21 -13.50
N TYR A 303 7.50 6.98 -13.91
CA TYR A 303 6.87 5.76 -13.45
C TYR A 303 7.84 5.00 -12.55
N LEU A 304 7.40 4.59 -11.37
CA LEU A 304 8.19 3.86 -10.38
C LEU A 304 7.42 2.64 -9.89
N LEU A 305 8.11 1.61 -9.44
CA LEU A 305 7.49 0.52 -8.71
C LEU A 305 7.05 1.03 -7.33
N ALA A 306 5.73 1.02 -7.11
CA ALA A 306 5.11 1.39 -5.84
C ALA A 306 5.17 0.25 -4.83
N ASP A 307 5.07 -1.00 -5.33
CA ASP A 307 5.18 -2.20 -4.52
C ASP A 307 6.65 -2.52 -4.23
N SER A 308 7.07 -2.37 -2.98
CA SER A 308 8.45 -2.63 -2.56
C SER A 308 8.84 -4.09 -2.73
N PHE A 309 7.88 -5.02 -2.54
CA PHE A 309 8.13 -6.44 -2.72
C PHE A 309 8.45 -6.78 -4.17
N PHE A 310 7.67 -6.25 -5.12
CA PHE A 310 7.96 -6.36 -6.55
C PHE A 310 9.29 -5.71 -6.90
N ARG A 311 9.58 -4.54 -6.35
CA ARG A 311 10.84 -3.84 -6.57
C ARG A 311 12.04 -4.67 -6.10
N PHE A 312 11.97 -5.26 -4.90
CA PHE A 312 13.02 -6.14 -4.38
C PHE A 312 13.16 -7.40 -5.23
N TRP A 313 12.05 -8.07 -5.49
CA TRP A 313 12.04 -9.33 -6.22
C TRP A 313 12.62 -9.18 -7.63
N TYR A 314 12.13 -8.22 -8.43
CA TYR A 314 12.61 -8.02 -9.81
C TYR A 314 14.07 -7.57 -9.87
N ARG A 315 14.56 -6.88 -8.84
CA ARG A 315 15.95 -6.47 -8.76
C ARG A 315 16.90 -7.62 -8.45
N PHE A 316 16.51 -8.54 -7.55
CA PHE A 316 17.44 -9.50 -6.99
C PHE A 316 17.16 -10.95 -7.36
N VAL A 317 15.91 -11.38 -7.48
CA VAL A 317 15.60 -12.80 -7.66
C VAL A 317 15.90 -13.30 -9.07
N PRO A 318 15.42 -12.70 -10.17
CA PRO A 318 15.66 -13.20 -11.52
C PRO A 318 17.14 -13.15 -11.92
N VAL A 319 17.88 -12.14 -11.46
CA VAL A 319 19.32 -11.97 -11.77
C VAL A 319 20.15 -13.09 -11.13
N ASN A 320 19.68 -13.67 -10.04
CA ASN A 320 20.33 -14.75 -9.30
C ASN A 320 19.73 -16.13 -9.58
N ALA A 321 18.85 -16.29 -10.57
CA ALA A 321 18.14 -17.53 -10.87
C ALA A 321 19.09 -18.75 -11.01
N SER A 322 20.22 -18.62 -11.72
CA SER A 322 21.20 -19.69 -11.88
C SER A 322 21.88 -20.11 -10.56
N ALA A 323 22.12 -19.15 -9.65
CA ALA A 323 22.68 -19.45 -8.33
C ALA A 323 21.64 -20.12 -7.43
N ILE A 324 20.37 -19.72 -7.54
CA ILE A 324 19.25 -20.34 -6.83
C ILE A 324 19.08 -21.77 -7.30
N ASP A 325 19.00 -22.00 -8.63
CA ASP A 325 18.80 -23.30 -9.24
C ASP A 325 19.87 -24.32 -8.89
N SER A 326 21.11 -23.85 -8.76
CA SER A 326 22.26 -24.69 -8.41
C SER A 326 22.49 -24.83 -6.90
N GLY A 327 21.60 -24.25 -6.05
CA GLY A 327 21.75 -24.26 -4.59
C GLY A 327 22.95 -23.46 -4.07
N ARG A 328 23.54 -22.58 -4.90
CA ARG A 328 24.74 -21.80 -4.53
C ARG A 328 24.43 -20.39 -4.04
N ILE A 329 23.17 -20.02 -3.97
CA ILE A 329 22.76 -18.66 -3.62
C ILE A 329 23.29 -18.21 -2.26
N ALA A 330 23.25 -19.06 -1.25
CA ALA A 330 23.76 -18.71 0.09
C ALA A 330 25.25 -18.29 0.07
N LYS A 331 26.05 -18.92 -0.81
CA LYS A 331 27.47 -18.57 -0.99
C LYS A 331 27.67 -17.24 -1.73
N THR A 332 26.82 -16.94 -2.70
CA THR A 332 26.94 -15.72 -3.55
C THR A 332 26.19 -14.53 -2.96
N TYR A 333 25.24 -14.74 -2.08
CA TYR A 333 24.37 -13.75 -1.49
C TYR A 333 25.08 -12.48 -0.95
N PRO A 334 26.20 -12.57 -0.21
CA PRO A 334 26.87 -11.38 0.29
C PRO A 334 27.28 -10.39 -0.81
N HIS A 335 27.70 -10.92 -1.98
CA HIS A 335 28.18 -10.11 -3.11
C HIS A 335 27.13 -9.90 -4.20
N ALA A 336 26.14 -10.76 -4.30
CA ALA A 336 25.12 -10.68 -5.35
C ALA A 336 23.86 -9.91 -4.89
N VAL A 337 23.63 -9.81 -3.58
CA VAL A 337 22.42 -9.21 -3.01
C VAL A 337 22.77 -8.20 -1.92
N LYS A 338 23.35 -8.64 -0.81
CA LYS A 338 23.51 -7.85 0.41
C LYS A 338 24.33 -6.56 0.21
N GLN A 339 25.40 -6.60 -0.56
CA GLN A 339 26.22 -5.40 -0.85
C GLN A 339 25.43 -4.26 -1.51
N TYR A 340 24.28 -4.56 -2.15
CA TYR A 340 23.45 -3.56 -2.82
C TYR A 340 22.30 -3.02 -1.96
N PHE A 341 22.18 -3.48 -0.70
CA PHE A 341 21.14 -2.99 0.20
C PHE A 341 21.21 -1.47 0.46
N PRO A 342 22.39 -0.86 0.65
CA PRO A 342 22.43 0.59 0.85
C PRO A 342 21.84 1.37 -0.31
N ASP A 343 22.14 0.97 -1.55
CA ASP A 343 21.57 1.59 -2.75
C ASP A 343 20.08 1.26 -2.93
N TYR A 344 19.68 0.01 -2.66
CA TYR A 344 18.25 -0.38 -2.68
C TYR A 344 17.42 0.41 -1.69
N MET A 345 17.92 0.59 -0.47
CA MET A 345 17.24 1.25 0.64
C MET A 345 17.15 2.77 0.50
N GLY A 346 17.96 3.39 -0.37
CA GLY A 346 17.99 4.85 -0.52
C GLY A 346 16.59 5.46 -0.69
N LEU A 347 15.85 5.04 -1.71
CA LEU A 347 14.48 5.53 -1.98
C LEU A 347 13.47 5.17 -0.88
N ILE A 348 13.69 4.07 -0.19
CA ILE A 348 12.82 3.63 0.91
C ILE A 348 13.05 4.52 2.13
N PHE A 349 14.31 4.78 2.43
CA PHE A 349 14.68 5.68 3.52
C PHE A 349 14.19 7.10 3.29
N GLU A 350 14.28 7.62 2.05
CA GLU A 350 13.67 8.90 1.68
C GLU A 350 12.17 8.91 2.00
N LYS A 351 11.44 7.84 1.66
CA LYS A 351 10.01 7.73 1.98
C LYS A 351 9.76 7.66 3.49
N MET A 352 10.56 6.89 4.24
CA MET A 352 10.45 6.82 5.70
C MET A 352 10.67 8.18 6.34
N CYS A 353 11.66 8.95 5.88
CA CYS A 353 11.94 10.30 6.36
C CYS A 353 10.80 11.29 6.02
N GLN A 354 10.22 11.18 4.82
CA GLN A 354 9.04 11.97 4.44
C GLN A 354 7.84 11.64 5.34
N ASP A 355 7.57 10.34 5.58
CA ASP A 355 6.49 9.89 6.44
C ASP A 355 6.71 10.32 7.89
N TYR A 356 7.95 10.29 8.38
CA TYR A 356 8.30 10.81 9.69
C TYR A 356 7.93 12.28 9.83
N LEU A 357 8.36 13.13 8.91
CA LEU A 357 8.07 14.57 8.96
C LEU A 357 6.57 14.85 8.83
N LEU A 358 5.83 14.07 8.04
CA LEU A 358 4.41 14.31 7.80
C LEU A 358 3.51 13.83 8.93
N TYR A 359 3.85 12.71 9.59
CA TYR A 359 2.94 12.02 10.51
C TYR A 359 3.44 11.92 11.96
N TYR A 360 4.75 12.06 12.20
CA TYR A 360 5.34 11.75 13.49
C TYR A 360 6.13 12.89 14.13
N ALA A 361 6.65 13.82 13.34
CA ALA A 361 7.38 14.96 13.86
C ALA A 361 6.40 15.96 14.53
N GLU A 362 6.62 16.25 15.81
CA GLU A 362 5.73 17.13 16.59
C GLU A 362 6.10 18.61 16.47
N ASP A 363 7.41 18.94 16.46
CA ASP A 363 7.93 20.31 16.51
C ASP A 363 8.48 20.76 15.15
N LEU A 364 7.62 20.83 14.13
CA LEU A 364 8.02 21.36 12.83
C LEU A 364 7.96 22.89 12.80
N PRO A 365 8.91 23.57 12.10
CA PRO A 365 8.91 25.04 11.98
C PRO A 365 7.75 25.57 11.13
N ILE A 366 7.08 24.70 10.37
CA ILE A 366 5.93 25.01 9.53
C ILE A 366 4.89 23.90 9.60
N GLU A 367 3.62 24.23 9.42
CA GLU A 367 2.56 23.25 9.20
C GLU A 367 2.62 22.77 7.75
N LEU A 368 2.79 21.45 7.56
CA LEU A 368 2.96 20.83 6.24
C LEU A 368 1.61 20.59 5.55
N SER A 369 1.50 21.04 4.31
CA SER A 369 0.41 20.69 3.39
C SER A 369 0.71 19.40 2.65
N GLU A 370 1.90 19.29 2.08
CA GLU A 370 2.37 18.15 1.32
C GLU A 370 3.87 17.96 1.51
N ILE A 371 4.36 16.74 1.27
CA ILE A 371 5.79 16.43 1.28
C ILE A 371 6.12 15.49 0.12
N GLY A 372 7.27 15.67 -0.50
CA GLY A 372 7.70 14.82 -1.61
C GLY A 372 9.07 15.20 -2.14
N GLN A 373 9.46 14.55 -3.23
CA GLN A 373 10.71 14.85 -3.93
C GLN A 373 10.52 16.00 -4.94
N TRP A 374 11.61 16.71 -5.19
CA TRP A 374 11.67 17.64 -6.30
C TRP A 374 12.90 17.38 -7.15
N TRP A 375 12.76 17.47 -8.49
CA TRP A 375 13.86 17.39 -9.43
C TRP A 375 13.70 18.42 -10.56
N GLY A 376 14.83 18.95 -10.99
CA GLY A 376 14.88 19.97 -12.01
C GLY A 376 16.29 20.08 -12.63
N THR A 377 16.45 21.04 -13.50
CA THR A 377 17.75 21.35 -14.13
C THR A 377 18.28 22.65 -13.55
N ASP A 378 19.49 22.64 -13.01
CA ASP A 378 20.21 23.85 -12.67
C ASP A 378 20.51 24.59 -13.98
N PRO A 379 20.00 25.82 -14.19
CA PRO A 379 20.16 26.54 -15.42
C PRO A 379 21.61 27.04 -15.64
N GLN A 380 22.37 27.23 -14.55
CA GLN A 380 23.76 27.70 -14.62
C GLN A 380 24.71 26.55 -14.89
N LYS A 381 24.61 25.47 -14.12
CA LYS A 381 25.48 24.29 -14.24
C LYS A 381 25.01 23.30 -15.32
N LYS A 382 23.84 23.50 -15.92
CA LYS A 382 23.16 22.61 -16.90
C LYS A 382 23.11 21.15 -16.43
N LYS A 383 23.00 20.94 -15.12
CA LYS A 383 23.00 19.63 -14.48
C LYS A 383 21.62 19.33 -13.88
N GLN A 384 21.19 18.08 -13.99
CA GLN A 384 20.01 17.59 -13.27
C GLN A 384 20.31 17.55 -11.77
N ILE A 385 19.42 18.09 -10.98
CA ILE A 385 19.48 18.04 -9.52
C ILE A 385 18.18 17.47 -8.94
N GLN A 386 18.30 16.86 -7.78
CA GLN A 386 17.19 16.29 -7.04
C GLN A 386 17.30 16.71 -5.57
N ILE A 387 16.15 17.04 -4.98
CA ILE A 387 15.97 17.25 -3.54
C ILE A 387 15.12 16.12 -3.03
N ASP A 388 15.64 15.36 -2.05
CA ASP A 388 15.02 14.14 -1.54
C ASP A 388 13.74 14.46 -0.76
N ILE A 389 13.71 15.60 -0.08
CA ILE A 389 12.56 16.08 0.69
C ILE A 389 12.31 17.56 0.40
N VAL A 390 11.11 17.87 -0.06
CA VAL A 390 10.54 19.22 -0.07
C VAL A 390 9.21 19.16 0.65
N GLY A 391 9.11 19.84 1.80
CA GLY A 391 7.87 20.03 2.53
C GLY A 391 7.25 21.38 2.20
N THR A 392 6.01 21.39 1.71
CA THR A 392 5.29 22.61 1.34
C THR A 392 4.42 23.09 2.51
N PRO A 393 4.33 24.40 2.77
CA PRO A 393 3.53 24.92 3.87
C PRO A 393 2.03 24.90 3.54
N VAL A 394 1.18 24.85 4.59
CA VAL A 394 -0.26 25.12 4.49
C VAL A 394 -0.49 26.60 4.15
N ALA A 395 0.33 27.49 4.72
CA ALA A 395 0.27 28.93 4.48
C ALA A 395 1.68 29.54 4.48
N GLY A 396 1.87 30.61 3.70
CA GLY A 396 3.17 31.28 3.61
C GLY A 396 4.06 30.69 2.50
N ASN A 397 5.36 31.00 2.57
CA ASN A 397 6.36 30.60 1.57
C ASN A 397 7.65 30.05 2.23
N ASP A 398 7.53 29.44 3.40
CA ASP A 398 8.64 28.77 4.08
C ASP A 398 8.57 27.29 3.79
N TYR A 399 9.67 26.68 3.39
CA TYR A 399 9.73 25.30 2.95
C TYR A 399 10.70 24.48 3.80
N ILE A 400 10.38 23.20 4.00
CA ILE A 400 11.37 22.25 4.49
C ILE A 400 12.12 21.69 3.28
N ILE A 401 13.46 21.69 3.35
CA ILE A 401 14.34 21.08 2.36
C ILE A 401 15.20 20.04 3.04
N GLY A 402 15.19 18.81 2.55
CA GLY A 402 15.93 17.74 3.22
C GLY A 402 16.72 16.84 2.27
N SER A 403 17.72 16.20 2.85
CA SER A 403 18.51 15.15 2.21
C SER A 403 18.52 13.89 3.05
N CYS A 404 18.49 12.72 2.39
CA CYS A 404 18.46 11.40 3.02
C CYS A 404 19.64 10.56 2.54
N LYS A 405 20.41 9.99 3.49
CA LYS A 405 21.58 9.17 3.18
C LYS A 405 21.56 7.85 3.94
N TYR A 406 21.23 6.79 3.23
CA TYR A 406 21.23 5.43 3.76
C TYR A 406 22.58 4.75 3.49
N ARG A 407 23.61 5.21 4.17
CA ARG A 407 24.98 4.68 4.07
C ARG A 407 25.66 4.71 5.44
N ASN A 408 26.75 3.95 5.60
CA ASN A 408 27.43 3.81 6.88
C ASN A 408 28.38 4.98 7.20
N GLU A 409 28.79 5.74 6.20
CA GLU A 409 29.69 6.87 6.37
C GLU A 409 28.95 8.05 6.98
N LYS A 410 29.65 8.76 7.87
CA LYS A 410 29.14 10.01 8.46
C LYS A 410 28.98 11.10 7.41
N ILE A 411 27.91 11.85 7.53
CA ILE A 411 27.60 12.98 6.63
C ILE A 411 28.28 14.26 7.15
N GLY A 412 28.88 15.04 6.26
CA GLY A 412 29.61 16.26 6.54
C GLY A 412 28.88 17.55 6.10
N LEU A 413 29.55 18.69 6.34
CA LEU A 413 29.04 20.02 5.98
C LEU A 413 28.79 20.21 4.49
N ASP A 414 29.52 19.50 3.64
CA ASP A 414 29.36 19.50 2.18
C ASP A 414 27.94 19.16 1.75
N GLU A 415 27.26 18.32 2.51
CA GLU A 415 25.86 17.97 2.25
C GLU A 415 24.91 19.16 2.54
N LEU A 416 25.13 19.89 3.65
CA LEU A 416 24.34 21.08 3.97
C LEU A 416 24.55 22.18 2.91
N GLU A 417 25.77 22.39 2.45
CA GLU A 417 26.07 23.35 1.40
C GLU A 417 25.37 22.93 0.10
N ARG A 418 25.40 21.67 -0.24
CA ARG A 418 24.74 21.12 -1.43
C ARG A 418 23.23 21.34 -1.41
N ILE A 419 22.54 21.04 -0.29
CA ILE A 419 21.08 21.25 -0.23
C ILE A 419 20.71 22.72 -0.23
N ARG A 420 21.57 23.61 0.29
CA ARG A 420 21.42 25.08 0.17
C ARG A 420 21.50 25.54 -1.28
N GLU A 421 22.46 25.04 -2.04
CA GLU A 421 22.57 25.32 -3.48
C GLU A 421 21.31 24.82 -4.22
N TYR A 422 20.81 23.63 -3.90
CA TYR A 422 19.62 23.06 -4.53
C TYR A 422 18.35 23.82 -4.17
N ALA A 423 18.23 24.29 -2.92
CA ALA A 423 17.15 25.17 -2.50
C ALA A 423 17.12 26.49 -3.28
N ALA A 424 18.29 27.06 -3.58
CA ALA A 424 18.40 28.26 -4.42
C ALA A 424 17.90 28.01 -5.85
N VAL A 425 18.16 26.83 -6.43
CA VAL A 425 17.65 26.45 -7.75
C VAL A 425 16.15 26.17 -7.71
N PHE A 426 15.64 25.55 -6.64
CA PHE A 426 14.20 25.38 -6.41
C PHE A 426 13.46 26.72 -6.36
N GLY A 427 14.00 27.69 -5.65
CA GLY A 427 13.67 29.11 -5.75
C GLY A 427 12.23 29.52 -5.46
N LYS A 428 11.45 28.69 -4.76
CA LYS A 428 10.03 28.98 -4.48
C LYS A 428 9.78 29.53 -3.07
N GLY A 429 10.75 29.38 -2.15
CA GLY A 429 10.63 29.79 -0.75
C GLY A 429 11.17 31.18 -0.46
N THR A 430 10.63 31.80 0.60
CA THR A 430 11.21 32.96 1.26
C THR A 430 12.27 32.51 2.26
N ASN A 431 11.96 31.46 3.04
CA ASN A 431 12.89 30.81 3.95
C ASN A 431 12.91 29.31 3.72
N TYR A 432 14.03 28.69 4.09
CA TYR A 432 14.23 27.26 3.99
C TYR A 432 14.71 26.70 5.33
N HIS A 433 14.02 25.67 5.82
CA HIS A 433 14.40 24.89 7.00
C HIS A 433 15.06 23.60 6.53
N TYR A 434 16.32 23.39 6.92
CA TYR A 434 17.12 22.30 6.40
C TYR A 434 17.08 21.09 7.33
N TYR A 435 16.89 19.89 6.76
CA TYR A 435 16.88 18.61 7.45
C TYR A 435 17.82 17.63 6.76
N ILE A 436 18.65 16.94 7.52
CA ILE A 436 19.52 15.89 6.98
C ILE A 436 19.28 14.61 7.78
N PHE A 437 18.90 13.56 7.07
CA PHE A 437 18.68 12.23 7.63
C PHE A 437 19.83 11.32 7.24
N SER A 438 20.41 10.61 8.20
CA SER A 438 21.55 9.73 7.95
C SER A 438 21.47 8.44 8.77
N LYS A 439 21.72 7.30 8.11
CA LYS A 439 21.95 6.03 8.81
C LYS A 439 23.28 6.04 9.56
N GLY A 440 24.35 6.55 8.93
CA GLY A 440 25.73 6.51 9.45
C GLY A 440 26.07 7.64 10.43
N GLY A 441 25.13 8.53 10.72
CA GLY A 441 25.33 9.68 11.61
C GLY A 441 26.07 10.86 10.94
N PHE A 442 26.66 11.73 11.74
CA PHE A 442 27.12 13.04 11.33
C PHE A 442 28.54 13.35 11.82
N THR A 443 29.27 14.16 11.09
CA THR A 443 30.56 14.70 11.52
C THR A 443 30.39 15.82 12.53
N ASP A 444 31.43 16.09 13.31
CA ASP A 444 31.42 17.16 14.34
C ASP A 444 31.08 18.53 13.74
N GLY A 445 31.56 18.84 12.53
CA GLY A 445 31.25 20.09 11.85
C GLY A 445 29.77 20.26 11.53
N LEU A 446 29.07 19.18 11.18
CA LEU A 446 27.63 19.22 10.91
C LEU A 446 26.84 19.29 12.22
N LEU A 447 27.29 18.63 13.30
CA LEU A 447 26.69 18.73 14.65
C LEU A 447 26.78 20.18 15.18
N GLN A 448 27.92 20.86 14.97
CA GLN A 448 28.04 22.27 15.32
C GLN A 448 27.10 23.17 14.50
N ALA A 449 26.84 22.86 13.23
CA ALA A 449 25.84 23.57 12.45
C ALA A 449 24.42 23.40 13.01
N GLN A 450 24.08 22.24 13.55
CA GLN A 450 22.82 22.03 14.27
C GLN A 450 22.76 22.87 15.55
N GLU A 451 23.83 22.92 16.34
CA GLU A 451 23.90 23.78 17.55
C GLU A 451 23.65 25.26 17.23
N ARG A 452 24.08 25.72 16.05
CA ARG A 452 23.81 27.07 15.56
C ARG A 452 22.40 27.27 14.97
N GLY A 453 21.58 26.20 14.94
CA GLY A 453 20.22 26.25 14.38
C GLY A 453 20.16 26.30 12.84
N GLU A 454 21.24 25.93 12.16
CA GLU A 454 21.35 25.99 10.69
C GLU A 454 20.70 24.79 9.98
N VAL A 455 20.56 23.66 10.67
CA VAL A 455 20.05 22.39 10.17
C VAL A 455 19.51 21.52 11.30
N GLN A 456 18.51 20.69 11.00
CA GLN A 456 18.07 19.60 11.87
C GLN A 456 18.64 18.29 11.38
N LEU A 457 19.21 17.51 12.29
CA LEU A 457 19.87 16.24 12.01
C LEU A 457 19.14 15.10 12.70
N LEU A 458 18.78 14.08 11.93
CA LEU A 458 18.10 12.90 12.44
C LEU A 458 18.79 11.63 11.92
N THR A 459 18.99 10.69 12.81
CA THR A 459 19.48 9.35 12.48
C THR A 459 18.33 8.40 12.16
N LEU A 460 18.65 7.17 11.73
CA LEU A 460 17.64 6.12 11.57
C LEU A 460 16.91 5.82 12.89
N ALA A 461 17.61 5.85 14.02
CA ALA A 461 17.03 5.61 15.34
C ALA A 461 16.07 6.72 15.79
N ASP A 462 16.31 7.97 15.38
CA ASP A 462 15.44 9.10 15.75
C ASP A 462 14.08 9.04 15.03
N ILE A 463 13.97 8.33 13.93
CA ILE A 463 12.70 8.23 13.18
C ILE A 463 11.88 7.01 13.57
N PHE A 464 12.45 5.99 14.27
CA PHE A 464 11.74 4.85 14.83
C PHE A 464 11.20 5.14 16.23
#